data_31c72eaac74dc1215cd25b45da7dfa81
#
_entry.id   31c72eaac74dc1215cd25b45da7dfa81
#
_cell.length_a   1.000
_cell.length_b   1.000
_cell.length_c   1.000
_cell.angle_alpha   90.00
_cell.angle_beta   90.00
_cell.angle_gamma   90.00
#
_symmetry.space_group_name_H-M   'P 1'
#
loop_
_entity.id
_entity.type
_entity.pdbx_description
1 polymer ?
#
loop_
_entity_poly.entity_id
_entity_poly.type
_entity_poly.pdbx_seq_one_letter_code
_entity_poly.pdbx_strand_id
1 'polypeptide(L)'
;MSEYKDRVPLPPKDAQRTNMTCHFCIVGCGYHVYKWPENQEGGRTPEDNALGMDFRKQIGPEQITMTPPMHNVIADRNGRRWNIMILPDKQCTVNRGLSSTRGGQLASVMYTGEGMSRQRLFYPMLFTGDDWIETNWDTALAVYAGVTKRLLDEYGPEALAFNAFDHGGAGGGFENTWGSGKLMFSALQTPLVRIHNRPAYNSECHATRDMGIGELNNSYEDSEVADTLFYIGANGYETQTNYFLAHALPNMRGETIAKKKAWFPGETAGKAKVIFVDPRRSLTVSIAEHVAGQENVLHLPIAPGTDTALFNGLLTYVVDQDWHHERFIREHTSGFEDALAANRLSLADCSAITGVPEADIVKAAEWAYRPKPSGHYPRTMHGYEKGIIWGNDNYRIQSALVDLVLATENVGRRGTGVVRMGGHQEGYARPPYPGGRPSIYVDDEIIKGNGRMLTVWACNAFQTTLNAEEYREAVYRRACIVRDTISKARGATAEELVDLIY
;
A
#
# COMPACT_ATOMS: atom_id res chain seq x y z
N MET A 1 26.52 21.82 -24.07
CA MET A 1 25.19 21.31 -24.46
C MET A 1 25.35 19.81 -24.60
N SER A 2 24.71 19.01 -23.74
CA SER A 2 24.66 17.56 -23.95
C SER A 2 23.90 17.29 -25.23
N GLU A 3 24.50 16.55 -26.17
CA GLU A 3 23.74 16.08 -27.32
C GLU A 3 22.51 15.34 -26.87
N TYR A 4 21.36 15.85 -27.20
CA TYR A 4 20.08 15.19 -26.94
C TYR A 4 20.03 13.92 -27.79
N LYS A 5 20.11 12.77 -27.16
CA LYS A 5 19.97 11.49 -27.86
C LYS A 5 18.50 11.19 -28.06
N ASP A 6 18.05 11.15 -29.29
CA ASP A 6 16.65 10.83 -29.68
C ASP A 6 16.20 9.42 -29.31
N ARG A 7 17.03 8.64 -28.66
CA ARG A 7 16.74 7.24 -28.36
C ARG A 7 17.33 6.80 -27.03
N VAL A 8 16.69 5.82 -26.44
CA VAL A 8 17.20 5.12 -25.27
C VAL A 8 18.31 4.15 -25.72
N PRO A 9 19.53 4.17 -25.13
CA PRO A 9 20.60 3.23 -25.46
C PRO A 9 20.19 1.80 -25.08
N LEU A 10 20.54 0.83 -25.90
CA LEU A 10 20.27 -0.58 -25.63
C LEU A 10 21.33 -1.17 -24.70
N PRO A 11 20.95 -2.04 -23.76
CA PRO A 11 21.91 -2.75 -22.92
C PRO A 11 22.72 -3.73 -23.78
N PRO A 12 24.07 -3.66 -23.76
CA PRO A 12 24.92 -4.62 -24.48
C PRO A 12 24.75 -6.03 -23.92
N LYS A 13 25.19 -7.03 -24.67
CA LYS A 13 24.99 -8.46 -24.32
C LYS A 13 25.54 -8.84 -22.95
N ASP A 14 26.58 -8.20 -22.52
CA ASP A 14 27.27 -8.38 -21.24
C ASP A 14 26.80 -7.45 -20.12
N ALA A 15 25.73 -6.68 -20.34
CA ALA A 15 25.14 -5.85 -19.30
C ALA A 15 24.77 -6.69 -18.07
N GLN A 16 25.11 -6.20 -16.89
CA GLN A 16 24.72 -6.83 -15.64
C GLN A 16 23.20 -6.77 -15.49
N ARG A 17 22.56 -7.91 -15.23
CA ARG A 17 21.11 -7.98 -14.94
C ARG A 17 20.87 -8.42 -13.50
N THR A 18 20.02 -7.68 -12.80
CA THR A 18 19.50 -8.03 -11.47
C THR A 18 17.99 -7.92 -11.47
N ASN A 19 17.33 -8.64 -10.57
CA ASN A 19 15.90 -8.54 -10.38
C ASN A 19 15.60 -7.52 -9.28
N MET A 20 14.47 -6.83 -9.40
CA MET A 20 13.96 -5.97 -8.35
C MET A 20 12.43 -6.04 -8.28
N THR A 21 11.89 -5.68 -7.13
CA THR A 21 10.45 -5.43 -6.95
C THR A 21 10.22 -3.93 -6.93
N CYS A 22 9.19 -3.47 -7.63
CA CYS A 22 8.77 -2.08 -7.60
C CYS A 22 8.35 -1.68 -6.17
N HIS A 23 8.86 -0.54 -5.70
CA HIS A 23 8.63 -0.08 -4.33
C HIS A 23 7.50 0.96 -4.18
N PHE A 24 6.74 1.26 -5.26
CA PHE A 24 5.74 2.32 -5.20
C PHE A 24 4.43 1.92 -4.54
N CYS A 25 3.96 0.70 -4.73
CA CYS A 25 2.67 0.28 -4.17
C CYS A 25 2.64 -1.21 -3.83
N ILE A 26 1.55 -1.61 -3.15
CA ILE A 26 1.33 -2.98 -2.66
C ILE A 26 1.39 -4.06 -3.75
N VAL A 27 1.13 -3.72 -5.02
CA VAL A 27 1.09 -4.70 -6.12
C VAL A 27 2.38 -5.51 -6.21
N GLY A 28 3.55 -4.89 -5.96
CA GLY A 28 4.81 -5.64 -5.89
C GLY A 28 5.31 -6.14 -7.24
N CYS A 29 5.13 -5.36 -8.30
CA CYS A 29 5.53 -5.72 -9.67
C CYS A 29 7.02 -6.05 -9.78
N GLY A 30 7.34 -7.11 -10.52
CA GLY A 30 8.72 -7.50 -10.82
C GLY A 30 9.30 -6.72 -11.99
N TYR A 31 10.58 -6.38 -11.86
CA TYR A 31 11.38 -5.70 -12.88
C TYR A 31 12.78 -6.29 -12.99
N HIS A 32 13.38 -6.12 -14.15
CA HIS A 32 14.80 -6.37 -14.40
C HIS A 32 15.55 -5.04 -14.47
N VAL A 33 16.64 -4.94 -13.73
CA VAL A 33 17.60 -3.83 -13.81
C VAL A 33 18.78 -4.26 -14.65
N TYR A 34 19.02 -3.55 -15.75
CA TYR A 34 20.22 -3.69 -16.58
C TYR A 34 21.17 -2.55 -16.25
N LYS A 35 22.45 -2.87 -16.02
CA LYS A 35 23.50 -1.91 -15.70
C LYS A 35 24.71 -2.16 -16.59
N TRP A 36 25.20 -1.10 -17.23
CA TRP A 36 26.42 -1.17 -18.07
C TRP A 36 27.13 0.19 -18.15
N PRO A 37 28.43 0.24 -18.55
CA PRO A 37 29.14 1.51 -18.66
C PRO A 37 28.47 2.50 -19.61
N GLU A 38 28.47 3.80 -19.25
CA GLU A 38 27.81 4.85 -20.05
C GLU A 38 28.33 4.95 -21.50
N ASN A 39 29.61 4.68 -21.70
CA ASN A 39 30.25 4.75 -23.01
C ASN A 39 30.05 3.50 -23.89
N GLN A 40 29.22 2.56 -23.46
CA GLN A 40 28.91 1.35 -24.21
C GLN A 40 27.44 1.34 -24.60
N GLU A 41 27.13 0.67 -25.71
CA GLU A 41 25.78 0.47 -26.18
C GLU A 41 25.67 -0.86 -26.92
N GLY A 42 24.56 -1.59 -26.68
CA GLY A 42 24.24 -2.83 -27.38
C GLY A 42 23.79 -2.60 -28.82
N GLY A 43 24.01 -3.58 -29.68
CA GLY A 43 23.56 -3.58 -31.06
C GLY A 43 22.06 -3.86 -31.18
N ARG A 44 21.54 -3.69 -32.41
CA ARG A 44 20.11 -3.88 -32.71
C ARG A 44 19.74 -5.32 -33.03
N THR A 45 20.71 -6.24 -33.17
CA THR A 45 20.41 -7.66 -33.38
C THR A 45 20.20 -8.37 -32.04
N PRO A 46 19.49 -9.51 -32.01
CA PRO A 46 19.25 -10.26 -30.77
C PRO A 46 20.53 -10.74 -30.08
N GLU A 47 21.61 -10.94 -30.85
CA GLU A 47 22.90 -11.40 -30.37
C GLU A 47 23.69 -10.27 -29.69
N ASP A 48 23.43 -9.02 -30.08
CA ASP A 48 24.21 -7.85 -29.70
C ASP A 48 23.61 -7.06 -28.52
N ASN A 49 22.45 -7.45 -28.02
CA ASN A 49 21.81 -6.81 -26.88
C ASN A 49 21.34 -7.80 -25.82
N ALA A 50 21.31 -7.36 -24.57
CA ALA A 50 20.90 -8.18 -23.43
C ALA A 50 19.39 -8.51 -23.42
N LEU A 51 18.58 -7.81 -24.21
CA LEU A 51 17.14 -8.04 -24.31
C LEU A 51 16.81 -9.20 -25.25
N GLY A 52 17.75 -9.62 -26.09
CA GLY A 52 17.58 -10.70 -27.06
C GLY A 52 16.55 -10.37 -28.15
N MET A 53 16.37 -9.09 -28.47
CA MET A 53 15.34 -8.61 -29.40
C MET A 53 15.94 -8.01 -30.67
N ASP A 54 15.24 -8.14 -31.79
CA ASP A 54 15.64 -7.58 -33.08
C ASP A 54 15.03 -6.17 -33.27
N PHE A 55 15.77 -5.15 -32.82
CA PHE A 55 15.39 -3.74 -32.95
C PHE A 55 15.54 -3.15 -34.37
N ARG A 56 15.87 -3.96 -35.36
CA ARG A 56 15.78 -3.58 -36.78
C ARG A 56 14.34 -3.72 -37.31
N LYS A 57 13.48 -4.44 -36.57
CA LYS A 57 12.08 -4.66 -36.87
C LYS A 57 11.22 -3.81 -35.92
N GLN A 58 9.99 -3.57 -36.33
CA GLN A 58 9.00 -2.98 -35.42
C GLN A 58 8.70 -3.96 -34.29
N ILE A 59 8.79 -3.46 -33.05
CA ILE A 59 8.53 -4.22 -31.84
C ILE A 59 7.23 -3.70 -31.23
N GLY A 60 6.26 -4.58 -31.01
CA GLY A 60 5.01 -4.22 -30.38
C GLY A 60 5.14 -4.14 -28.85
N PRO A 61 4.24 -3.40 -28.18
CA PRO A 61 4.23 -3.30 -26.72
C PRO A 61 3.99 -4.65 -26.04
N GLU A 62 3.38 -5.61 -26.69
CA GLU A 62 3.25 -6.98 -26.21
C GLU A 62 4.57 -7.73 -26.14
N GLN A 63 5.60 -7.30 -26.89
CA GLN A 63 6.93 -7.89 -26.86
C GLN A 63 7.81 -7.25 -25.80
N ILE A 64 7.76 -5.92 -25.67
CA ILE A 64 8.49 -5.17 -24.65
C ILE A 64 7.76 -3.87 -24.33
N THR A 65 7.69 -3.53 -23.05
CA THR A 65 7.31 -2.20 -22.59
C THR A 65 8.58 -1.43 -22.26
N MET A 66 8.90 -0.44 -23.06
CA MET A 66 10.09 0.41 -22.88
C MET A 66 9.73 1.87 -23.18
N THR A 67 9.97 2.74 -22.22
CA THR A 67 9.75 4.18 -22.34
C THR A 67 10.99 4.95 -21.90
N PRO A 68 11.22 6.19 -22.35
CA PRO A 68 12.40 6.96 -21.97
C PRO A 68 12.68 7.05 -20.47
N PRO A 69 11.67 7.25 -19.57
CA PRO A 69 11.91 7.27 -18.12
C PRO A 69 12.37 5.96 -17.51
N MET A 70 12.31 4.86 -18.23
CA MET A 70 12.86 3.57 -17.80
C MET A 70 14.38 3.46 -17.93
N HIS A 71 15.03 4.49 -18.49
CA HIS A 71 16.48 4.61 -18.59
C HIS A 71 16.97 5.83 -17.82
N ASN A 72 18.18 5.70 -17.25
CA ASN A 72 18.89 6.81 -16.61
C ASN A 72 20.40 6.56 -16.63
N VAL A 73 21.18 7.61 -16.36
CA VAL A 73 22.63 7.51 -16.14
C VAL A 73 22.92 7.89 -14.69
N ILE A 74 23.58 6.99 -13.97
CA ILE A 74 23.95 7.20 -12.57
C ILE A 74 25.47 7.19 -12.39
N ALA A 75 25.98 7.90 -11.38
CA ALA A 75 27.37 7.83 -10.96
C ALA A 75 27.51 6.92 -9.73
N ASP A 76 28.53 6.08 -9.71
CA ASP A 76 28.91 5.33 -8.51
C ASP A 76 29.76 6.19 -7.55
N ARG A 77 30.12 5.61 -6.39
CA ARG A 77 30.91 6.29 -5.35
C ARG A 77 32.30 6.77 -5.84
N ASN A 78 32.80 6.20 -6.93
CA ASN A 78 34.08 6.56 -7.54
C ASN A 78 33.93 7.54 -8.72
N GLY A 79 32.70 8.05 -8.94
CA GLY A 79 32.42 8.96 -10.05
C GLY A 79 32.29 8.27 -11.41
N ARG A 80 32.37 6.94 -11.50
CA ARG A 80 32.17 6.21 -12.75
C ARG A 80 30.70 6.22 -13.14
N ARG A 81 30.42 6.56 -14.39
CA ARG A 81 29.04 6.69 -14.91
C ARG A 81 28.55 5.38 -15.54
N TRP A 82 27.29 5.08 -15.27
CA TRP A 82 26.63 3.85 -15.66
C TRP A 82 25.26 4.13 -16.25
N ASN A 83 24.95 3.48 -17.36
CA ASN A 83 23.56 3.35 -17.80
C ASN A 83 22.81 2.40 -16.87
N ILE A 84 21.60 2.77 -16.49
CA ILE A 84 20.63 1.92 -15.79
C ILE A 84 19.35 1.90 -16.62
N MET A 85 18.88 0.69 -16.90
CA MET A 85 17.58 0.49 -17.54
C MET A 85 16.74 -0.45 -16.68
N ILE A 86 15.51 -0.05 -16.34
CA ILE A 86 14.61 -0.81 -15.47
C ILE A 86 13.36 -1.16 -16.26
N LEU A 87 13.22 -2.42 -16.63
CA LEU A 87 12.13 -2.91 -17.47
C LEU A 87 11.25 -3.92 -16.72
N PRO A 88 9.93 -3.94 -16.97
CA PRO A 88 9.04 -4.90 -16.33
C PRO A 88 9.38 -6.34 -16.73
N ASP A 89 9.37 -7.23 -15.75
CA ASP A 89 9.62 -8.65 -15.94
C ASP A 89 8.37 -9.36 -16.50
N LYS A 90 8.48 -9.91 -17.69
CA LYS A 90 7.40 -10.66 -18.35
C LYS A 90 7.10 -12.01 -17.68
N GLN A 91 8.05 -12.56 -16.97
CA GLN A 91 7.88 -13.84 -16.26
C GLN A 91 7.32 -13.63 -14.85
N CYS A 92 7.25 -12.39 -14.38
CA CYS A 92 6.65 -12.09 -13.09
C CYS A 92 5.15 -12.37 -13.11
N THR A 93 4.68 -13.25 -12.24
CA THR A 93 3.27 -13.64 -12.12
C THR A 93 2.37 -12.48 -11.70
N VAL A 94 2.94 -11.45 -11.06
CA VAL A 94 2.20 -10.28 -10.55
C VAL A 94 1.81 -9.33 -11.67
N ASN A 95 2.77 -8.86 -12.46
CA ASN A 95 2.53 -7.83 -13.48
C ASN A 95 2.67 -8.32 -14.93
N ARG A 96 3.16 -9.53 -15.17
CA ARG A 96 3.24 -10.17 -16.52
C ARG A 96 3.84 -9.27 -17.59
N GLY A 97 4.86 -8.49 -17.22
CA GLY A 97 5.49 -7.53 -18.13
C GLY A 97 4.76 -6.20 -18.29
N LEU A 98 3.67 -5.96 -17.58
CA LEU A 98 3.00 -4.65 -17.55
C LEU A 98 3.75 -3.68 -16.64
N SER A 99 3.65 -2.41 -16.97
CA SER A 99 4.18 -1.30 -16.16
C SER A 99 3.11 -0.23 -15.98
N SER A 100 2.90 0.20 -14.75
CA SER A 100 2.16 1.44 -14.50
C SER A 100 3.02 2.66 -14.79
N THR A 101 2.41 3.84 -14.88
CA THR A 101 3.14 5.11 -15.03
C THR A 101 4.18 5.29 -13.93
N ARG A 102 3.88 4.91 -12.68
CA ARG A 102 4.82 4.98 -11.55
C ARG A 102 5.99 4.00 -11.73
N GLY A 103 5.71 2.75 -12.03
CA GLY A 103 6.74 1.75 -12.28
C GLY A 103 7.65 2.12 -13.45
N GLY A 104 7.09 2.76 -14.47
CA GLY A 104 7.84 3.30 -15.61
C GLY A 104 8.79 4.44 -15.27
N GLN A 105 8.72 5.01 -14.06
CA GLN A 105 9.60 6.07 -13.58
C GLN A 105 10.74 5.55 -12.67
N LEU A 106 10.83 4.26 -12.41
CA LEU A 106 11.80 3.71 -11.45
C LEU A 106 13.25 4.13 -11.75
N ALA A 107 13.66 4.14 -13.02
CA ALA A 107 15.01 4.56 -13.36
C ALA A 107 15.20 6.08 -13.21
N SER A 108 14.20 6.88 -13.55
CA SER A 108 14.29 8.35 -13.49
C SER A 108 14.36 8.91 -12.07
N VAL A 109 13.84 8.18 -11.07
CA VAL A 109 13.91 8.59 -9.66
C VAL A 109 15.17 8.09 -8.94
N MET A 110 16.01 7.29 -9.59
CA MET A 110 17.29 6.91 -9.04
C MET A 110 18.23 8.12 -8.98
N TYR A 111 19.12 8.08 -7.98
CA TYR A 111 20.06 9.15 -7.77
C TYR A 111 20.98 9.37 -9.00
N THR A 112 20.96 10.60 -9.46
CA THR A 112 21.96 11.11 -10.44
C THR A 112 22.45 12.46 -9.94
N GLY A 113 23.70 12.82 -10.16
CA GLY A 113 24.21 14.17 -9.87
C GLY A 113 23.51 15.28 -10.69
N GLU A 114 22.67 14.90 -11.63
CA GLU A 114 21.93 15.74 -12.56
C GLU A 114 20.46 15.29 -12.58
N GLY A 115 19.50 16.17 -12.58
CA GLY A 115 18.08 15.82 -12.68
C GLY A 115 17.32 15.91 -11.36
N MET A 116 16.30 15.06 -11.15
CA MET A 116 15.39 15.13 -9.98
C MET A 116 16.10 15.00 -8.64
N SER A 117 17.25 14.34 -8.62
CA SER A 117 18.08 14.20 -7.41
C SER A 117 18.70 15.51 -6.92
N ARG A 118 18.64 16.60 -7.68
CA ARG A 118 19.12 17.93 -7.22
C ARG A 118 18.40 18.43 -5.96
N GLN A 119 17.23 17.91 -5.66
CA GLN A 119 16.46 18.26 -4.45
C GLN A 119 16.82 17.38 -3.24
N ARG A 120 17.74 16.42 -3.40
CA ARG A 120 18.16 15.56 -2.29
C ARG A 120 19.31 16.21 -1.52
N LEU A 121 19.25 16.10 -0.21
CA LEU A 121 20.38 16.47 0.65
C LEU A 121 21.51 15.44 0.48
N PHE A 122 22.71 15.92 0.23
CA PHE A 122 23.92 15.09 0.08
C PHE A 122 24.65 14.91 1.41
N TYR A 123 24.55 15.92 2.26
CA TYR A 123 25.19 15.98 3.54
C TYR A 123 24.14 16.29 4.62
N PRO A 124 24.37 15.82 5.85
CA PRO A 124 23.53 16.24 6.97
C PRO A 124 23.65 17.75 7.17
N MET A 125 22.57 18.34 7.66
CA MET A 125 22.51 19.76 7.95
C MET A 125 22.05 19.99 9.38
N LEU A 126 22.63 20.98 10.06
CA LEU A 126 22.21 21.45 11.36
C LEU A 126 21.53 22.80 11.21
N PHE A 127 20.33 22.93 11.73
CA PHE A 127 19.61 24.20 11.77
C PHE A 127 20.06 25.02 12.98
N THR A 128 20.55 26.22 12.75
CA THR A 128 21.09 27.08 13.78
C THR A 128 20.11 28.17 14.24
N GLY A 129 18.85 28.06 13.86
CA GLY A 129 17.84 29.07 14.17
C GLY A 129 17.59 30.05 13.03
N ASP A 130 18.63 30.48 12.34
CA ASP A 130 18.58 31.43 11.23
C ASP A 130 19.03 30.81 9.91
N ASP A 131 19.90 29.80 9.96
CA ASP A 131 20.52 29.20 8.79
C ASP A 131 20.74 27.70 8.97
N TRP A 132 21.02 27.01 7.87
CA TRP A 132 21.39 25.61 7.83
C TRP A 132 22.90 25.48 7.61
N ILE A 133 23.57 24.79 8.52
CA ILE A 133 25.01 24.49 8.42
C ILE A 133 25.17 23.06 7.90
N GLU A 134 25.84 22.91 6.76
CA GLU A 134 26.24 21.60 6.26
C GLU A 134 27.31 20.98 7.17
N THR A 135 27.17 19.71 7.49
CA THR A 135 28.11 18.96 8.32
C THR A 135 28.35 17.56 7.72
N ASN A 136 29.26 16.79 8.31
CA ASN A 136 29.47 15.41 7.94
C ASN A 136 28.65 14.44 8.80
N TRP A 137 28.56 13.19 8.34
CA TRP A 137 27.80 12.17 9.04
C TRP A 137 28.32 11.84 10.44
N ASP A 138 29.64 11.87 10.65
CA ASP A 138 30.23 11.56 11.95
C ASP A 138 29.80 12.61 12.99
N THR A 139 29.87 13.88 12.62
CA THR A 139 29.42 14.99 13.49
C THR A 139 27.91 14.91 13.73
N ALA A 140 27.10 14.75 12.69
CA ALA A 140 25.65 14.70 12.82
C ALA A 140 25.19 13.54 13.73
N LEU A 141 25.78 12.35 13.54
CA LEU A 141 25.47 11.17 14.34
C LEU A 141 25.98 11.31 15.78
N ALA A 142 27.15 11.91 16.00
CA ALA A 142 27.68 12.18 17.35
C ALA A 142 26.78 13.15 18.12
N VAL A 143 26.31 14.22 17.47
CA VAL A 143 25.35 15.16 18.07
C VAL A 143 24.03 14.46 18.39
N TYR A 144 23.46 13.73 17.44
CA TYR A 144 22.20 13.01 17.63
C TYR A 144 22.30 12.00 18.80
N ALA A 145 23.35 11.18 18.80
CA ALA A 145 23.59 10.19 19.86
C ALA A 145 23.86 10.84 21.22
N GLY A 146 24.63 11.92 21.25
CA GLY A 146 24.96 12.65 22.49
C GLY A 146 23.73 13.25 23.16
N VAL A 147 22.88 13.95 22.38
CA VAL A 147 21.62 14.51 22.89
C VAL A 147 20.66 13.40 23.32
N THR A 148 20.51 12.36 22.48
CA THR A 148 19.67 11.19 22.82
C THR A 148 20.11 10.56 24.14
N LYS A 149 21.42 10.33 24.32
CA LYS A 149 21.94 9.71 25.53
C LYS A 149 21.69 10.56 26.77
N ARG A 150 21.94 11.85 26.70
CA ARG A 150 21.70 12.74 27.86
C ARG A 150 20.24 12.78 28.27
N LEU A 151 19.33 12.89 27.27
CA LEU A 151 17.89 12.90 27.56
C LEU A 151 17.44 11.56 28.15
N LEU A 152 17.98 10.47 27.66
CA LEU A 152 17.67 9.12 28.18
C LEU A 152 18.16 8.94 29.62
N ASP A 153 19.40 9.39 29.90
CA ASP A 153 20.00 9.27 31.23
C ASP A 153 19.28 10.14 32.27
N GLU A 154 18.80 11.31 31.88
CA GLU A 154 18.18 12.27 32.81
C GLU A 154 16.67 12.11 32.98
N TYR A 155 15.96 11.83 31.85
CA TYR A 155 14.49 11.83 31.84
C TYR A 155 13.89 10.46 31.48
N GLY A 156 14.72 9.50 31.11
CA GLY A 156 14.27 8.17 30.72
C GLY A 156 13.69 8.07 29.30
N PRO A 157 13.18 6.88 28.94
CA PRO A 157 12.71 6.59 27.57
C PRO A 157 11.57 7.49 27.06
N GLU A 158 10.74 8.00 27.95
CA GLU A 158 9.59 8.86 27.59
C GLU A 158 10.02 10.27 27.13
N ALA A 159 11.28 10.64 27.31
CA ALA A 159 11.82 11.88 26.74
C ALA A 159 11.98 11.83 25.22
N LEU A 160 12.05 10.63 24.64
CA LEU A 160 12.32 10.41 23.23
C LEU A 160 11.04 10.08 22.50
N ALA A 161 10.63 10.90 21.56
CA ALA A 161 9.47 10.68 20.71
C ALA A 161 9.89 10.43 19.25
N PHE A 162 9.25 9.48 18.60
CA PHE A 162 9.47 9.15 17.19
C PHE A 162 8.16 9.24 16.40
N ASN A 163 8.20 9.95 15.29
CA ASN A 163 7.18 9.92 14.28
C ASN A 163 7.80 9.27 13.04
N ALA A 164 7.49 8.01 12.82
CA ALA A 164 8.19 7.17 11.88
C ALA A 164 7.23 6.54 10.86
N PHE A 165 7.75 6.37 9.66
CA PHE A 165 7.14 5.56 8.61
C PHE A 165 7.60 4.11 8.80
N ASP A 166 6.67 3.17 8.94
CA ASP A 166 6.99 1.79 9.27
C ASP A 166 6.89 0.80 8.10
N HIS A 167 6.52 1.28 6.95
CA HIS A 167 6.46 0.46 5.75
C HIS A 167 7.58 0.86 4.80
N GLY A 168 8.66 0.18 4.87
CA GLY A 168 9.64 0.27 3.82
C GLY A 168 9.10 -0.41 2.58
N GLY A 169 9.16 0.21 1.42
CA GLY A 169 8.78 -0.40 0.15
C GLY A 169 9.40 -1.80 -0.04
N ALA A 170 9.98 -2.11 -1.17
CA ALA A 170 10.63 -3.41 -1.40
C ALA A 170 11.69 -3.80 -0.37
N GLY A 171 12.15 -2.85 0.43
CA GLY A 171 13.12 -3.06 1.50
C GLY A 171 12.57 -3.19 2.91
N GLY A 172 11.26 -3.19 3.10
CA GLY A 172 10.50 -3.08 4.37
C GLY A 172 11.08 -3.67 5.65
N GLY A 173 12.11 -4.46 5.53
CA GLY A 173 12.83 -5.01 6.68
C GLY A 173 13.64 -3.99 7.48
N PHE A 174 14.12 -2.90 6.86
CA PHE A 174 14.94 -1.94 7.58
C PHE A 174 14.13 -1.14 8.61
N GLU A 175 13.09 -0.47 8.18
CA GLU A 175 12.29 0.41 9.04
C GLU A 175 11.59 -0.37 10.16
N ASN A 176 11.02 -1.52 9.83
CA ASN A 176 10.33 -2.34 10.82
C ASN A 176 11.28 -3.11 11.73
N THR A 177 12.26 -3.79 11.16
CA THR A 177 13.11 -4.69 11.93
C THR A 177 14.19 -3.91 12.66
N TRP A 178 14.84 -2.99 11.98
CA TRP A 178 15.99 -2.31 12.52
C TRP A 178 15.60 -1.00 13.20
N GLY A 179 14.92 -0.10 12.49
CA GLY A 179 14.54 1.20 13.02
C GLY A 179 13.56 1.07 14.18
N SER A 180 12.35 0.60 13.91
CA SER A 180 11.33 0.50 14.98
C SER A 180 11.67 -0.62 15.97
N GLY A 181 11.99 -1.82 15.48
CA GLY A 181 12.21 -2.97 16.33
C GLY A 181 13.47 -2.86 17.19
N LYS A 182 14.63 -2.72 16.58
CA LYS A 182 15.90 -2.74 17.33
C LYS A 182 16.22 -1.41 17.99
N LEU A 183 16.11 -0.29 17.28
CA LEU A 183 16.49 1.01 17.85
C LEU A 183 15.42 1.50 18.82
N MET A 184 14.19 1.75 18.35
CA MET A 184 13.19 2.44 19.18
C MET A 184 12.67 1.56 20.31
N PHE A 185 12.24 0.33 20.00
CA PHE A 185 11.60 -0.52 21.01
C PHE A 185 12.56 -1.34 21.86
N SER A 186 13.67 -1.84 21.29
CA SER A 186 14.58 -2.69 22.04
C SER A 186 15.71 -1.92 22.72
N ALA A 187 16.38 -1.02 22.00
CA ALA A 187 17.52 -0.28 22.55
C ALA A 187 17.10 0.93 23.37
N LEU A 188 16.26 1.82 22.83
CA LEU A 188 15.81 3.03 23.51
C LEU A 188 14.61 2.80 24.43
N GLN A 189 13.85 1.73 24.20
CA GLN A 189 12.66 1.33 24.97
C GLN A 189 11.61 2.44 25.09
N THR A 190 11.55 3.35 24.12
CA THR A 190 10.59 4.46 24.17
C THR A 190 9.17 4.01 23.84
N PRO A 191 8.17 4.40 24.67
CA PRO A 191 6.77 4.17 24.36
C PRO A 191 6.20 5.19 23.38
N LEU A 192 6.90 6.31 23.12
CA LEU A 192 6.41 7.40 22.30
C LEU A 192 6.80 7.21 20.83
N VAL A 193 6.37 6.10 20.23
CA VAL A 193 6.60 5.80 18.82
C VAL A 193 5.28 5.86 18.08
N ARG A 194 5.11 6.90 17.26
CA ARG A 194 4.04 7.00 16.29
C ARG A 194 4.49 6.43 14.97
N ILE A 195 3.81 5.39 14.55
CA ILE A 195 3.98 4.83 13.21
C ILE A 195 2.83 5.35 12.34
N HIS A 196 3.10 5.80 11.13
CA HIS A 196 2.06 6.24 10.22
C HIS A 196 1.01 5.14 10.05
N ASN A 197 -0.16 5.39 9.60
CA ASN A 197 -1.33 4.48 9.54
C ASN A 197 -1.97 4.12 10.88
N ARG A 198 -1.40 4.47 12.00
CA ARG A 198 -2.04 4.23 13.29
C ARG A 198 -2.95 5.42 13.65
N PRO A 199 -4.13 5.23 14.19
CA PRO A 199 -4.78 3.96 14.52
C PRO A 199 -5.49 3.28 13.35
N ALA A 200 -5.72 3.95 12.22
CA ALA A 200 -6.56 3.48 11.13
C ALA A 200 -6.17 2.09 10.60
N TYR A 201 -4.89 1.90 10.31
CA TYR A 201 -4.40 0.64 9.77
C TYR A 201 -4.65 -0.57 10.69
N ASN A 202 -4.46 -0.39 11.98
CA ASN A 202 -4.65 -1.50 12.94
C ASN A 202 -6.09 -1.93 13.07
N SER A 203 -7.04 -1.01 12.90
CA SER A 203 -8.44 -1.31 13.11
C SER A 203 -8.96 -2.34 12.12
N GLU A 204 -8.62 -2.21 10.83
CA GLU A 204 -9.04 -3.18 9.82
C GLU A 204 -8.34 -4.53 9.99
N CYS A 205 -7.03 -4.50 10.29
CA CYS A 205 -6.28 -5.73 10.53
C CYS A 205 -6.76 -6.46 11.78
N HIS A 206 -7.16 -5.71 12.81
CA HIS A 206 -7.70 -6.31 14.02
C HIS A 206 -9.07 -6.93 13.75
N ALA A 207 -9.95 -6.27 13.01
CA ALA A 207 -11.24 -6.83 12.67
C ALA A 207 -11.10 -8.18 11.96
N THR A 208 -10.24 -8.28 10.94
CA THR A 208 -10.01 -9.55 10.23
C THR A 208 -9.38 -10.62 11.13
N ARG A 209 -8.42 -10.26 11.98
CA ARG A 209 -7.79 -11.22 12.91
C ARG A 209 -8.72 -11.67 14.00
N ASP A 210 -9.51 -10.78 14.58
CA ASP A 210 -10.46 -11.09 15.63
C ASP A 210 -11.57 -12.04 15.11
N MET A 211 -11.87 -11.95 13.82
CA MET A 211 -12.79 -12.85 13.12
C MET A 211 -12.10 -14.13 12.59
N GLY A 212 -10.81 -14.35 12.89
CA GLY A 212 -10.06 -15.53 12.47
C GLY A 212 -9.57 -15.52 11.03
N ILE A 213 -9.68 -14.39 10.32
CA ILE A 213 -9.22 -14.24 8.94
C ILE A 213 -7.93 -13.44 8.90
N GLY A 214 -6.88 -13.96 8.24
CA GLY A 214 -5.65 -13.22 8.00
C GLY A 214 -5.84 -12.10 6.97
N GLU A 215 -5.01 -11.05 7.03
CA GLU A 215 -5.06 -9.91 6.11
C GLU A 215 -4.94 -10.31 4.63
N LEU A 216 -4.14 -11.34 4.36
CA LEU A 216 -3.88 -11.87 3.02
C LEU A 216 -4.41 -13.31 2.97
N ASN A 217 -5.69 -13.46 2.80
CA ASN A 217 -6.36 -14.76 2.76
C ASN A 217 -6.59 -15.29 1.34
N ASN A 218 -6.10 -14.60 0.33
CA ASN A 218 -6.18 -14.98 -1.08
C ASN A 218 -4.98 -14.43 -1.88
N SER A 219 -4.91 -14.81 -3.15
CA SER A 219 -3.91 -14.35 -4.12
C SER A 219 -4.53 -13.54 -5.24
N TYR A 220 -3.71 -12.86 -6.05
CA TYR A 220 -4.19 -12.18 -7.25
C TYR A 220 -4.84 -13.15 -8.26
N GLU A 221 -4.39 -14.40 -8.25
CA GLU A 221 -4.93 -15.44 -9.13
C GLU A 221 -6.38 -15.80 -8.80
N ASP A 222 -6.82 -15.60 -7.56
CA ASP A 222 -8.23 -15.77 -7.17
C ASP A 222 -9.15 -14.80 -7.92
N SER A 223 -8.68 -13.60 -8.24
CA SER A 223 -9.45 -12.66 -9.07
C SER A 223 -9.70 -13.17 -10.49
N GLU A 224 -8.82 -14.03 -11.00
CA GLU A 224 -8.98 -14.62 -12.35
C GLU A 224 -10.10 -15.67 -12.41
N VAL A 225 -10.42 -16.28 -11.29
CA VAL A 225 -11.35 -17.41 -11.21
C VAL A 225 -12.61 -17.15 -10.39
N ALA A 226 -12.73 -15.99 -9.76
CA ALA A 226 -13.95 -15.57 -9.09
C ALA A 226 -15.14 -15.48 -10.05
N ASP A 227 -16.34 -15.82 -9.58
CA ASP A 227 -17.60 -15.58 -10.30
C ASP A 227 -18.00 -14.11 -10.20
N THR A 228 -17.74 -13.50 -9.03
CA THR A 228 -18.02 -12.10 -8.75
C THR A 228 -16.81 -11.42 -8.14
N LEU A 229 -16.46 -10.26 -8.67
CA LEU A 229 -15.47 -9.34 -8.11
C LEU A 229 -16.22 -8.21 -7.42
N PHE A 230 -16.10 -8.11 -6.10
CA PHE A 230 -16.81 -7.14 -5.28
C PHE A 230 -15.81 -6.13 -4.72
N TYR A 231 -15.72 -4.97 -5.34
CA TYR A 231 -14.77 -3.91 -4.95
C TYR A 231 -15.44 -2.84 -4.10
N ILE A 232 -14.85 -2.53 -2.95
CA ILE A 232 -15.42 -1.67 -1.92
C ILE A 232 -14.44 -0.54 -1.61
N GLY A 233 -14.82 0.69 -1.96
CA GLY A 233 -13.97 1.87 -1.76
C GLY A 233 -12.58 1.72 -2.42
N ALA A 234 -12.53 1.02 -3.56
CA ALA A 234 -11.29 0.64 -4.24
C ALA A 234 -11.29 1.10 -5.70
N ASN A 235 -10.28 1.87 -6.09
CA ASN A 235 -10.10 2.40 -7.44
C ASN A 235 -8.96 1.66 -8.17
N GLY A 236 -9.14 0.36 -8.38
CA GLY A 236 -8.09 -0.58 -8.79
C GLY A 236 -7.33 -0.22 -10.06
N TYR A 237 -8.01 0.31 -11.08
CA TYR A 237 -7.34 0.71 -12.32
C TYR A 237 -6.33 1.84 -12.11
N GLU A 238 -6.63 2.82 -11.27
CA GLU A 238 -5.75 3.97 -11.03
C GLU A 238 -4.73 3.69 -9.93
N THR A 239 -5.06 2.88 -8.92
CA THR A 239 -4.21 2.71 -7.73
C THR A 239 -3.46 1.38 -7.67
N GLN A 240 -4.01 0.30 -8.25
CA GLN A 240 -3.37 -1.02 -8.37
C GLN A 240 -3.36 -1.47 -9.84
N THR A 241 -2.95 -0.61 -10.74
CA THR A 241 -3.09 -0.72 -12.20
C THR A 241 -2.70 -2.09 -12.73
N ASN A 242 -1.51 -2.58 -12.41
CA ASN A 242 -1.01 -3.83 -12.98
C ASN A 242 -1.75 -5.06 -12.44
N TYR A 243 -2.18 -5.07 -11.18
CA TYR A 243 -3.08 -6.09 -10.67
C TYR A 243 -4.40 -6.10 -11.46
N PHE A 244 -5.02 -4.93 -11.58
CA PHE A 244 -6.32 -4.81 -12.27
C PHE A 244 -6.23 -5.29 -13.72
N LEU A 245 -5.19 -4.87 -14.46
CA LEU A 245 -4.98 -5.23 -15.84
C LEU A 245 -4.59 -6.70 -16.04
N ALA A 246 -3.74 -7.26 -15.15
CA ALA A 246 -3.19 -8.59 -15.33
C ALA A 246 -4.10 -9.71 -14.80
N HIS A 247 -4.94 -9.43 -13.81
CA HIS A 247 -5.71 -10.46 -13.09
C HIS A 247 -7.22 -10.23 -13.13
N ALA A 248 -7.70 -9.02 -12.84
CA ALA A 248 -9.13 -8.74 -12.81
C ALA A 248 -9.73 -8.64 -14.24
N LEU A 249 -9.10 -7.86 -15.10
CA LEU A 249 -9.58 -7.60 -16.45
C LEU A 249 -9.72 -8.86 -17.33
N PRO A 250 -8.77 -9.82 -17.34
CA PRO A 250 -8.92 -11.08 -18.08
C PRO A 250 -10.19 -11.87 -17.70
N ASN A 251 -10.53 -11.87 -16.40
CA ASN A 251 -11.77 -12.50 -15.95
C ASN A 251 -13.02 -11.77 -16.44
N MET A 252 -13.00 -10.42 -16.38
CA MET A 252 -14.10 -9.59 -16.90
C MET A 252 -14.31 -9.79 -18.41
N ARG A 253 -13.25 -10.02 -19.18
CA ARG A 253 -13.32 -10.34 -20.62
C ARG A 253 -13.75 -11.76 -20.93
N GLY A 254 -13.64 -12.67 -19.95
CA GLY A 254 -13.91 -14.11 -20.13
C GLY A 254 -12.70 -14.89 -20.65
N GLU A 255 -11.52 -14.30 -20.66
CA GLU A 255 -10.26 -14.95 -21.08
C GLU A 255 -9.87 -16.11 -20.15
N THR A 256 -10.35 -16.08 -18.90
CA THR A 256 -10.08 -17.09 -17.87
C THR A 256 -11.12 -18.20 -17.77
N ILE A 257 -12.11 -18.26 -18.66
CA ILE A 257 -13.17 -19.29 -18.62
C ILE A 257 -12.60 -20.71 -18.70
N ALA A 258 -11.57 -20.93 -19.54
CA ALA A 258 -10.92 -22.23 -19.63
C ALA A 258 -10.24 -22.63 -18.32
N LYS A 259 -9.60 -21.69 -17.62
CA LYS A 259 -8.99 -21.88 -16.31
C LYS A 259 -10.05 -22.23 -15.26
N LYS A 260 -11.18 -21.51 -15.23
CA LYS A 260 -12.30 -21.81 -14.33
C LYS A 260 -12.84 -23.23 -14.54
N LYS A 261 -13.07 -23.64 -15.80
CA LYS A 261 -13.52 -25.00 -16.11
C LYS A 261 -12.54 -26.08 -15.68
N ALA A 262 -11.23 -25.82 -15.81
CA ALA A 262 -10.20 -26.76 -15.39
C ALA A 262 -10.09 -26.87 -13.87
N TRP A 263 -10.27 -25.76 -13.16
CA TRP A 263 -10.13 -25.71 -11.69
C TRP A 263 -11.41 -26.12 -10.95
N PHE A 264 -12.57 -25.93 -11.56
CA PHE A 264 -13.89 -26.17 -10.96
C PHE A 264 -14.75 -27.04 -11.89
N PRO A 265 -14.37 -28.31 -12.10
CA PRO A 265 -15.13 -29.21 -12.97
C PRO A 265 -16.55 -29.40 -12.45
N GLY A 266 -17.54 -29.28 -13.32
CA GLY A 266 -18.95 -29.38 -12.96
C GLY A 266 -19.62 -28.08 -12.55
N GLU A 267 -18.85 -27.00 -12.33
CA GLU A 267 -19.42 -25.68 -12.09
C GLU A 267 -19.64 -24.89 -13.39
N THR A 268 -20.67 -24.04 -13.39
CA THR A 268 -20.89 -23.11 -14.50
C THR A 268 -19.81 -22.04 -14.51
N ALA A 269 -19.06 -21.93 -15.61
CA ALA A 269 -18.01 -20.94 -15.78
C ALA A 269 -18.43 -19.86 -16.79
N GLY A 270 -18.29 -18.61 -16.41
CA GLY A 270 -18.57 -17.44 -17.26
C GLY A 270 -17.63 -16.26 -16.97
N LYS A 271 -17.91 -15.12 -17.60
CA LYS A 271 -17.29 -13.85 -17.25
C LYS A 271 -17.61 -13.50 -15.79
N ALA A 272 -16.71 -12.81 -15.11
CA ALA A 272 -17.02 -12.29 -13.79
C ALA A 272 -18.13 -11.23 -13.86
N LYS A 273 -19.02 -11.26 -12.88
CA LYS A 273 -19.82 -10.09 -12.50
C LYS A 273 -18.94 -9.17 -11.68
N VAL A 274 -19.17 -7.87 -11.77
CA VAL A 274 -18.37 -6.88 -11.04
C VAL A 274 -19.30 -5.93 -10.28
N ILE A 275 -19.07 -5.81 -8.99
CA ILE A 275 -19.83 -4.90 -8.12
C ILE A 275 -18.85 -3.87 -7.57
N PHE A 276 -19.19 -2.60 -7.70
CA PHE A 276 -18.42 -1.49 -7.12
C PHE A 276 -19.28 -0.77 -6.08
N VAL A 277 -18.78 -0.68 -4.86
CA VAL A 277 -19.32 0.17 -3.80
C VAL A 277 -18.42 1.39 -3.70
N ASP A 278 -18.84 2.51 -4.24
CA ASP A 278 -18.09 3.75 -4.28
C ASP A 278 -19.07 4.93 -4.44
N PRO A 279 -18.98 5.99 -3.65
CA PRO A 279 -19.86 7.15 -3.79
C PRO A 279 -19.76 7.83 -5.17
N ARG A 280 -18.62 7.64 -5.85
CA ARG A 280 -18.34 8.22 -7.15
C ARG A 280 -18.13 7.15 -8.20
N ARG A 281 -18.73 7.34 -9.37
CA ARG A 281 -18.40 6.53 -10.55
C ARG A 281 -17.00 6.90 -11.04
N SER A 282 -16.02 6.08 -10.64
CA SER A 282 -14.61 6.27 -10.98
C SER A 282 -14.28 5.78 -12.41
N LEU A 283 -13.07 6.11 -12.89
CA LEU A 283 -12.58 5.57 -14.16
C LEU A 283 -12.52 4.04 -14.15
N THR A 284 -12.23 3.42 -13.00
CA THR A 284 -12.23 1.97 -12.83
C THR A 284 -13.58 1.35 -13.19
N VAL A 285 -14.69 1.95 -12.73
CA VAL A 285 -16.06 1.52 -13.08
C VAL A 285 -16.29 1.61 -14.58
N SER A 286 -15.95 2.75 -15.17
CA SER A 286 -16.15 2.99 -16.61
C SER A 286 -15.36 2.01 -17.50
N ILE A 287 -14.12 1.67 -17.09
CA ILE A 287 -13.31 0.68 -17.80
C ILE A 287 -13.89 -0.73 -17.65
N ALA A 288 -14.33 -1.10 -16.44
CA ALA A 288 -14.98 -2.38 -16.22
C ALA A 288 -16.23 -2.54 -17.10
N GLU A 289 -17.09 -1.52 -17.18
CA GLU A 289 -18.27 -1.52 -18.05
C GLU A 289 -17.93 -1.65 -19.53
N HIS A 290 -16.90 -0.94 -19.99
CA HIS A 290 -16.44 -1.05 -21.38
C HIS A 290 -15.92 -2.46 -21.71
N VAL A 291 -15.26 -3.11 -20.77
CA VAL A 291 -14.59 -4.40 -20.96
C VAL A 291 -15.50 -5.60 -20.74
N ALA A 292 -16.26 -5.59 -19.65
CA ALA A 292 -17.15 -6.68 -19.26
C ALA A 292 -18.51 -6.61 -19.95
N GLY A 293 -18.96 -5.43 -20.35
CA GLY A 293 -20.32 -5.07 -20.73
C GLY A 293 -21.10 -4.53 -19.53
N GLN A 294 -21.94 -3.51 -19.75
CA GLN A 294 -22.73 -2.85 -18.71
C GLN A 294 -23.61 -3.82 -17.91
N GLU A 295 -24.11 -4.87 -18.57
CA GLU A 295 -24.93 -5.92 -17.98
C GLU A 295 -24.18 -6.80 -16.96
N ASN A 296 -22.85 -6.70 -16.92
CA ASN A 296 -21.99 -7.44 -16.00
C ASN A 296 -21.37 -6.56 -14.91
N VAL A 297 -21.67 -5.26 -14.89
CA VAL A 297 -21.15 -4.32 -13.92
C VAL A 297 -22.28 -3.64 -13.16
N LEU A 298 -22.16 -3.59 -11.85
CA LEU A 298 -23.10 -2.92 -10.97
C LEU A 298 -22.33 -1.89 -10.13
N HIS A 299 -22.75 -0.65 -10.19
CA HIS A 299 -22.20 0.42 -9.35
C HIS A 299 -23.24 0.80 -8.30
N LEU A 300 -22.87 0.70 -7.03
CA LEU A 300 -23.65 1.10 -5.87
C LEU A 300 -23.12 2.44 -5.34
N PRO A 301 -23.76 3.58 -5.68
CA PRO A 301 -23.29 4.91 -5.28
C PRO A 301 -23.68 5.19 -3.82
N ILE A 302 -22.96 4.58 -2.91
CA ILE A 302 -23.26 4.64 -1.47
C ILE A 302 -22.99 6.02 -0.88
N ALA A 303 -23.83 6.45 0.04
CA ALA A 303 -23.56 7.62 0.88
C ALA A 303 -22.33 7.34 1.78
N PRO A 304 -21.30 8.23 1.81
CA PRO A 304 -20.11 8.01 2.62
C PRO A 304 -20.41 7.76 4.10
N GLY A 305 -19.78 6.73 4.67
CA GLY A 305 -19.93 6.37 6.08
C GLY A 305 -21.12 5.44 6.39
N THR A 306 -21.80 4.92 5.38
CA THR A 306 -22.96 4.02 5.56
C THR A 306 -22.66 2.58 5.16
N ASP A 307 -21.42 2.22 4.97
CA ASP A 307 -20.97 0.89 4.51
C ASP A 307 -21.44 -0.24 5.45
N THR A 308 -21.43 -0.02 6.78
CA THR A 308 -21.94 -1.00 7.75
C THR A 308 -23.40 -1.32 7.49
N ALA A 309 -24.24 -0.33 7.17
CA ALA A 309 -25.64 -0.56 6.85
C ALA A 309 -25.82 -1.39 5.57
N LEU A 310 -24.97 -1.15 4.55
CA LEU A 310 -24.99 -1.95 3.32
C LEU A 310 -24.69 -3.42 3.61
N PHE A 311 -23.62 -3.71 4.37
CA PHE A 311 -23.24 -5.10 4.66
C PHE A 311 -24.23 -5.79 5.56
N ASN A 312 -24.81 -5.11 6.55
CA ASN A 312 -25.85 -5.64 7.42
C ASN A 312 -27.16 -5.92 6.64
N GLY A 313 -27.53 -5.03 5.72
CA GLY A 313 -28.68 -5.24 4.84
C GLY A 313 -28.47 -6.41 3.89
N LEU A 314 -27.28 -6.55 3.30
CA LEU A 314 -26.90 -7.69 2.46
C LEU A 314 -26.90 -9.00 3.26
N LEU A 315 -26.34 -9.02 4.48
CA LEU A 315 -26.33 -10.19 5.35
C LEU A 315 -27.76 -10.63 5.70
N THR A 316 -28.59 -9.68 6.12
CA THR A 316 -30.01 -9.94 6.45
C THR A 316 -30.73 -10.54 5.26
N TYR A 317 -30.60 -9.93 4.08
CA TYR A 317 -31.26 -10.42 2.86
C TYR A 317 -30.77 -11.82 2.46
N VAL A 318 -29.46 -12.05 2.49
CA VAL A 318 -28.87 -13.37 2.18
C VAL A 318 -29.40 -14.46 3.11
N VAL A 319 -29.55 -14.17 4.38
CA VAL A 319 -30.11 -15.11 5.37
C VAL A 319 -31.59 -15.32 5.14
N ASP A 320 -32.36 -14.28 4.90
CA ASP A 320 -33.80 -14.36 4.65
C ASP A 320 -34.15 -15.09 3.35
N GLN A 321 -33.21 -15.19 2.41
CA GLN A 321 -33.32 -15.97 1.17
C GLN A 321 -32.74 -17.39 1.25
N ASP A 322 -32.25 -17.83 2.42
CA ASP A 322 -31.57 -19.12 2.59
C ASP A 322 -30.32 -19.29 1.68
N TRP A 323 -29.58 -18.20 1.42
CA TRP A 323 -28.35 -18.22 0.61
C TRP A 323 -27.07 -18.29 1.44
N HIS A 324 -27.18 -18.26 2.76
CA HIS A 324 -26.05 -18.45 3.68
C HIS A 324 -25.58 -19.90 3.71
N HIS A 325 -24.33 -20.15 4.06
CA HIS A 325 -23.77 -21.49 4.10
C HIS A 325 -23.92 -22.13 5.49
N GLU A 326 -25.11 -22.66 5.80
CA GLU A 326 -25.48 -23.17 7.13
C GLU A 326 -24.45 -24.16 7.71
N ARG A 327 -23.95 -25.11 6.86
CA ARG A 327 -22.98 -26.10 7.31
C ARG A 327 -21.66 -25.45 7.74
N PHE A 328 -21.15 -24.50 6.96
CA PHE A 328 -19.90 -23.79 7.27
C PHE A 328 -20.06 -23.00 8.57
N ILE A 329 -21.16 -22.27 8.71
CA ILE A 329 -21.47 -21.50 9.92
C ILE A 329 -21.43 -22.42 11.16
N ARG A 330 -22.14 -23.54 11.12
CA ARG A 330 -22.21 -24.48 12.22
C ARG A 330 -20.87 -25.13 12.58
N GLU A 331 -20.05 -25.48 11.57
CA GLU A 331 -18.81 -26.26 11.77
C GLU A 331 -17.59 -25.36 12.02
N HIS A 332 -17.60 -24.09 11.58
CA HIS A 332 -16.41 -23.24 11.52
C HIS A 332 -16.57 -21.87 12.15
N THR A 333 -17.75 -21.50 12.64
CA THR A 333 -17.99 -20.20 13.27
C THR A 333 -18.67 -20.35 14.64
N SER A 334 -18.71 -19.25 15.38
CA SER A 334 -19.46 -19.15 16.65
C SER A 334 -20.10 -17.76 16.74
N GLY A 335 -21.24 -17.66 17.45
CA GLY A 335 -21.92 -16.38 17.69
C GLY A 335 -22.70 -15.84 16.49
N PHE A 336 -22.98 -16.65 15.49
CA PHE A 336 -23.70 -16.19 14.27
C PHE A 336 -25.09 -15.64 14.57
N GLU A 337 -25.87 -16.35 15.39
CA GLU A 337 -27.25 -15.94 15.74
C GLU A 337 -27.26 -14.60 16.50
N ASP A 338 -26.31 -14.41 17.41
CA ASP A 338 -26.20 -13.17 18.19
C ASP A 338 -25.78 -12.01 17.28
N ALA A 339 -24.78 -12.25 16.39
CA ALA A 339 -24.35 -11.26 15.43
C ALA A 339 -25.45 -10.87 14.44
N LEU A 340 -26.21 -11.86 13.94
CA LEU A 340 -27.34 -11.61 13.03
C LEU A 340 -28.44 -10.82 13.75
N ALA A 341 -28.79 -11.21 14.97
CA ALA A 341 -29.84 -10.52 15.75
C ALA A 341 -29.46 -9.06 16.04
N ALA A 342 -28.19 -8.80 16.37
CA ALA A 342 -27.70 -7.45 16.65
C ALA A 342 -27.63 -6.55 15.41
N ASN A 343 -27.46 -7.14 14.23
CA ASN A 343 -27.16 -6.41 12.98
C ASN A 343 -28.26 -6.51 11.92
N ARG A 344 -29.41 -7.11 12.24
CA ARG A 344 -30.51 -7.18 11.28
C ARG A 344 -30.97 -5.81 10.82
N LEU A 345 -31.02 -5.65 9.50
CA LEU A 345 -31.44 -4.41 8.84
C LEU A 345 -32.28 -4.75 7.60
N SER A 346 -33.49 -4.21 7.52
CA SER A 346 -34.38 -4.42 6.36
C SER A 346 -33.79 -3.80 5.09
N LEU A 347 -34.16 -4.31 3.91
CA LEU A 347 -33.76 -3.70 2.63
C LEU A 347 -34.22 -2.24 2.54
N ALA A 348 -35.42 -1.93 3.01
CA ALA A 348 -35.95 -0.57 2.98
C ALA A 348 -35.11 0.38 3.84
N ASP A 349 -34.76 -0.02 5.07
CA ASP A 349 -33.90 0.79 5.94
C ASP A 349 -32.49 0.89 5.40
N CYS A 350 -31.96 -0.21 4.87
CA CYS A 350 -30.67 -0.24 4.22
C CYS A 350 -30.63 0.76 3.05
N SER A 351 -31.62 0.73 2.17
CA SER A 351 -31.74 1.66 1.05
C SER A 351 -31.89 3.12 1.53
N ALA A 352 -32.71 3.36 2.54
CA ALA A 352 -32.93 4.70 3.11
C ALA A 352 -31.63 5.28 3.71
N ILE A 353 -30.83 4.46 4.41
CA ILE A 353 -29.57 4.88 5.06
C ILE A 353 -28.48 5.09 4.01
N THR A 354 -28.33 4.15 3.08
CA THR A 354 -27.20 4.13 2.12
C THR A 354 -27.43 4.99 0.91
N GLY A 355 -28.69 5.28 0.58
CA GLY A 355 -29.06 5.93 -0.68
C GLY A 355 -29.02 4.99 -1.90
N VAL A 356 -28.65 3.72 -1.70
CA VAL A 356 -28.62 2.72 -2.79
C VAL A 356 -30.02 2.14 -2.99
N PRO A 357 -30.55 2.09 -4.24
CA PRO A 357 -31.87 1.50 -4.51
C PRO A 357 -31.97 0.04 -4.06
N GLU A 358 -33.09 -0.36 -3.45
CA GLU A 358 -33.32 -1.75 -3.01
C GLU A 358 -33.06 -2.77 -4.13
N ALA A 359 -33.51 -2.47 -5.36
CA ALA A 359 -33.30 -3.35 -6.52
C ALA A 359 -31.80 -3.60 -6.83
N ASP A 360 -30.95 -2.61 -6.59
CA ASP A 360 -29.52 -2.73 -6.80
C ASP A 360 -28.84 -3.50 -5.66
N ILE A 361 -29.32 -3.36 -4.42
CA ILE A 361 -28.88 -4.15 -3.26
C ILE A 361 -29.23 -5.62 -3.49
N VAL A 362 -30.48 -5.91 -3.91
CA VAL A 362 -30.92 -7.27 -4.27
C VAL A 362 -30.07 -7.85 -5.40
N LYS A 363 -29.84 -7.09 -6.45
CA LYS A 363 -29.00 -7.52 -7.59
C LYS A 363 -27.56 -7.81 -7.15
N ALA A 364 -27.00 -7.02 -6.26
CA ALA A 364 -25.67 -7.27 -5.68
C ALA A 364 -25.65 -8.60 -4.90
N ALA A 365 -26.65 -8.84 -4.06
CA ALA A 365 -26.78 -10.09 -3.32
C ALA A 365 -26.93 -11.30 -4.24
N GLU A 366 -27.76 -11.18 -5.28
CA GLU A 366 -27.95 -12.25 -6.27
C GLU A 366 -26.63 -12.61 -6.98
N TRP A 367 -25.87 -11.62 -7.41
CA TRP A 367 -24.61 -11.86 -8.12
C TRP A 367 -23.53 -12.43 -7.22
N ALA A 368 -23.49 -12.00 -5.97
CA ALA A 368 -22.42 -12.35 -5.06
C ALA A 368 -22.69 -13.62 -4.25
N TYR A 369 -23.97 -13.92 -3.92
CA TYR A 369 -24.26 -14.92 -2.88
C TYR A 369 -25.36 -15.93 -3.24
N ARG A 370 -26.18 -15.70 -4.27
CA ARG A 370 -27.23 -16.64 -4.64
C ARG A 370 -26.65 -17.97 -5.13
N PRO A 371 -26.98 -19.12 -4.51
CA PRO A 371 -26.52 -20.42 -4.98
C PRO A 371 -26.84 -20.65 -6.46
N LYS A 372 -25.90 -21.23 -7.18
CA LYS A 372 -26.07 -21.58 -8.60
C LYS A 372 -27.11 -22.70 -8.75
N PRO A 373 -27.77 -22.86 -9.91
CA PRO A 373 -28.70 -23.98 -10.16
C PRO A 373 -28.10 -25.37 -9.93
N SER A 374 -26.76 -25.47 -10.02
CA SER A 374 -25.99 -26.68 -9.70
C SER A 374 -25.83 -26.96 -8.21
N GLY A 375 -26.36 -26.10 -7.32
CA GLY A 375 -26.19 -26.17 -5.87
C GLY A 375 -24.85 -25.64 -5.34
N HIS A 376 -23.95 -25.19 -6.23
CA HIS A 376 -22.69 -24.60 -5.79
C HIS A 376 -22.87 -23.13 -5.39
N TYR A 377 -22.21 -22.72 -4.29
CA TYR A 377 -22.16 -21.32 -3.88
C TYR A 377 -21.24 -20.52 -4.80
N PRO A 378 -21.61 -19.27 -5.16
CA PRO A 378 -20.75 -18.39 -5.96
C PRO A 378 -19.40 -18.17 -5.27
N ARG A 379 -18.38 -17.95 -6.09
CA ARG A 379 -17.04 -17.56 -5.65
C ARG A 379 -16.94 -16.05 -5.72
N THR A 380 -17.08 -15.38 -4.60
CA THR A 380 -17.00 -13.92 -4.53
C THR A 380 -15.71 -13.50 -3.87
N MET A 381 -14.93 -12.71 -4.59
CA MET A 381 -13.74 -12.07 -4.06
C MET A 381 -14.04 -10.63 -3.69
N HIS A 382 -13.93 -10.30 -2.40
CA HIS A 382 -14.15 -8.97 -1.86
C HIS A 382 -12.83 -8.23 -1.76
N GLY A 383 -12.65 -7.19 -2.57
CA GLY A 383 -11.48 -6.33 -2.52
C GLY A 383 -11.84 -4.96 -1.94
N TYR A 384 -11.28 -4.59 -0.80
CA TYR A 384 -11.53 -3.30 -0.18
C TYR A 384 -10.28 -2.42 -0.16
N GLU A 385 -10.49 -1.09 -0.04
CA GLU A 385 -9.41 -0.13 0.00
C GLU A 385 -9.73 1.06 0.93
N LYS A 386 -9.04 2.17 0.75
CA LYS A 386 -9.07 3.37 1.61
C LYS A 386 -10.47 3.93 1.85
N GLY A 387 -11.43 3.65 0.96
CA GLY A 387 -12.81 4.07 1.15
C GLY A 387 -13.43 3.59 2.45
N ILE A 388 -13.09 2.39 2.91
CA ILE A 388 -13.55 1.87 4.19
C ILE A 388 -12.48 1.83 5.28
N ILE A 389 -11.19 1.75 4.89
CA ILE A 389 -10.07 1.69 5.85
C ILE A 389 -9.97 2.97 6.67
N TRP A 390 -10.22 4.11 6.07
CA TRP A 390 -10.07 5.43 6.70
C TRP A 390 -11.39 6.05 7.16
N GLY A 391 -12.46 5.28 7.17
CA GLY A 391 -13.71 5.68 7.81
C GLY A 391 -13.60 5.75 9.33
N ASN A 392 -14.40 6.58 9.96
CA ASN A 392 -14.40 6.70 11.43
C ASN A 392 -14.76 5.39 12.14
N ASP A 393 -15.59 4.57 11.53
CA ASP A 393 -16.04 3.27 12.06
C ASP A 393 -15.37 2.08 11.33
N ASN A 394 -14.15 2.25 10.84
CA ASN A 394 -13.46 1.26 9.98
C ASN A 394 -13.43 -0.16 10.55
N TYR A 395 -13.26 -0.34 11.88
CA TYR A 395 -13.31 -1.64 12.53
C TYR A 395 -14.69 -2.28 12.37
N ARG A 396 -15.77 -1.55 12.64
CA ARG A 396 -17.15 -2.03 12.52
C ARG A 396 -17.54 -2.32 11.07
N ILE A 397 -17.15 -1.45 10.15
CA ILE A 397 -17.34 -1.66 8.70
C ILE A 397 -16.70 -2.97 8.28
N GLN A 398 -15.44 -3.17 8.71
CA GLN A 398 -14.68 -4.36 8.36
C GLN A 398 -15.29 -5.62 9.00
N SER A 399 -15.73 -5.55 10.25
CA SER A 399 -16.41 -6.67 10.91
C SER A 399 -17.71 -7.04 10.19
N ALA A 400 -18.55 -6.08 9.82
CA ALA A 400 -19.78 -6.34 9.09
C ALA A 400 -19.53 -6.99 7.71
N LEU A 401 -18.46 -6.58 7.02
CA LEU A 401 -18.04 -7.23 5.77
C LEU A 401 -17.58 -8.67 6.03
N VAL A 402 -16.81 -8.90 7.09
CA VAL A 402 -16.31 -10.25 7.44
C VAL A 402 -17.44 -11.17 7.86
N ASP A 403 -18.45 -10.69 8.61
CA ASP A 403 -19.65 -11.44 8.94
C ASP A 403 -20.35 -11.98 7.68
N LEU A 404 -20.55 -11.12 6.69
CA LEU A 404 -21.15 -11.51 5.41
C LEU A 404 -20.29 -12.53 4.64
N VAL A 405 -18.95 -12.34 4.64
CA VAL A 405 -18.00 -13.26 3.99
C VAL A 405 -18.02 -14.64 4.65
N LEU A 406 -18.03 -14.70 6.00
CA LEU A 406 -18.12 -15.94 6.76
C LEU A 406 -19.46 -16.63 6.58
N ALA A 407 -20.57 -15.89 6.67
CA ALA A 407 -21.91 -16.44 6.48
C ALA A 407 -22.10 -17.11 5.11
N THR A 408 -21.32 -16.71 4.11
CA THR A 408 -21.43 -17.21 2.72
C THR A 408 -20.26 -18.12 2.29
N GLU A 409 -19.36 -18.52 3.23
CA GLU A 409 -18.16 -19.31 2.97
C GLU A 409 -17.30 -18.71 1.81
N ASN A 410 -17.25 -17.39 1.69
CA ASN A 410 -16.38 -16.73 0.73
C ASN A 410 -14.97 -16.52 1.28
N VAL A 411 -14.46 -17.52 1.98
CA VAL A 411 -13.12 -17.60 2.56
C VAL A 411 -12.60 -19.03 2.45
N GLY A 412 -11.28 -19.20 2.32
CA GLY A 412 -10.65 -20.53 2.30
C GLY A 412 -10.87 -21.34 1.02
N ARG A 413 -11.63 -20.85 0.06
CA ARG A 413 -11.86 -21.47 -1.24
C ARG A 413 -11.16 -20.68 -2.34
N ARG A 414 -10.62 -21.33 -3.36
CA ARG A 414 -10.05 -20.64 -4.53
C ARG A 414 -11.12 -19.76 -5.21
N GLY A 415 -10.72 -18.54 -5.58
CA GLY A 415 -11.61 -17.56 -6.20
C GLY A 415 -12.50 -16.81 -5.20
N THR A 416 -12.26 -16.95 -3.90
CA THR A 416 -12.96 -16.21 -2.84
C THR A 416 -11.97 -15.43 -1.99
N GLY A 417 -12.45 -14.63 -1.09
CA GLY A 417 -11.64 -13.94 -0.09
C GLY A 417 -12.19 -12.57 0.29
N VAL A 418 -11.59 -12.01 1.33
CA VAL A 418 -11.73 -10.61 1.73
C VAL A 418 -10.33 -10.02 1.91
N VAL A 419 -9.92 -9.10 1.04
CA VAL A 419 -8.54 -8.65 0.96
C VAL A 419 -8.44 -7.15 0.81
N ARG A 420 -7.49 -6.58 1.52
CA ARG A 420 -7.09 -5.20 1.33
C ARG A 420 -6.33 -5.03 0.00
N MET A 421 -6.89 -4.23 -0.88
CA MET A 421 -6.35 -4.03 -2.22
C MET A 421 -5.23 -2.99 -2.26
N GLY A 422 -5.22 -2.05 -1.34
CA GLY A 422 -4.32 -0.93 -1.36
C GLY A 422 -3.41 -0.82 -0.16
N GLY A 423 -2.50 0.16 -0.21
CA GLY A 423 -1.55 0.44 0.85
C GLY A 423 -0.12 0.22 0.42
N HIS A 424 0.71 -0.17 1.37
CA HIS A 424 2.13 -0.45 1.19
C HIS A 424 2.36 -1.95 1.10
N GLN A 425 3.52 -2.33 0.59
CA GLN A 425 4.02 -3.69 0.76
C GLN A 425 4.22 -3.90 2.26
N GLU A 426 3.57 -4.94 2.80
CA GLU A 426 3.69 -5.24 4.21
C GLU A 426 5.12 -5.70 4.53
N GLY A 427 5.73 -5.03 5.44
CA GLY A 427 6.92 -5.54 6.10
C GLY A 427 6.48 -6.29 7.37
N TYR A 428 7.22 -6.85 8.07
CA TYR A 428 7.37 -7.98 8.79
C TYR A 428 7.38 -7.90 10.26
N ALA A 429 7.82 -8.93 10.97
CA ALA A 429 7.81 -9.11 12.41
C ALA A 429 8.28 -7.83 13.15
N ARG A 430 7.36 -7.12 13.74
CA ARG A 430 7.61 -6.04 14.68
C ARG A 430 7.52 -6.59 16.10
N PRO A 431 8.44 -6.23 17.01
CA PRO A 431 8.21 -6.50 18.42
C PRO A 431 6.97 -5.73 18.90
N PRO A 432 6.30 -6.19 19.96
CA PRO A 432 5.19 -5.49 20.57
C PRO A 432 5.60 -4.07 20.94
N TYR A 433 4.68 -3.12 20.79
CA TYR A 433 4.89 -1.76 21.26
C TYR A 433 5.10 -1.75 22.78
N PRO A 434 6.14 -1.07 23.29
CA PRO A 434 6.25 -0.83 24.71
C PRO A 434 5.00 -0.11 25.25
N GLY A 435 4.33 -0.72 26.21
CA GLY A 435 3.15 -0.15 26.82
C GLY A 435 1.86 -0.14 25.98
N GLY A 436 1.85 -0.70 24.77
CA GLY A 436 0.65 -0.88 23.96
C GLY A 436 -0.14 0.41 23.62
N ARG A 437 0.52 1.55 23.51
CA ARG A 437 -0.14 2.85 23.36
C ARG A 437 -0.42 3.20 21.90
N PRO A 438 -1.63 3.69 21.54
CA PRO A 438 -1.97 4.07 20.18
C PRO A 438 -1.28 5.37 19.74
N SER A 439 -1.17 5.58 18.41
CA SER A 439 -0.51 6.76 17.83
C SER A 439 -1.09 8.09 18.27
N ILE A 440 -2.40 8.16 18.44
CA ILE A 440 -3.07 9.38 18.94
C ILE A 440 -2.57 9.78 20.33
N TYR A 441 -2.24 8.80 21.17
CA TYR A 441 -1.66 9.04 22.47
C TYR A 441 -0.29 9.71 22.33
N VAL A 442 0.54 9.27 21.38
CA VAL A 442 1.87 9.86 21.15
C VAL A 442 1.76 11.30 20.68
N ASP A 443 0.83 11.59 19.76
CA ASP A 443 0.61 12.96 19.30
C ASP A 443 0.14 13.88 20.47
N ASP A 444 -0.76 13.39 21.33
CA ASP A 444 -1.25 14.09 22.50
C ASP A 444 -0.12 14.35 23.53
N GLU A 445 0.75 13.38 23.79
CA GLU A 445 1.91 13.53 24.66
C GLU A 445 2.92 14.58 24.12
N ILE A 446 3.11 14.61 22.79
CA ILE A 446 3.94 15.65 22.16
C ILE A 446 3.28 17.02 22.29
N ILE A 447 1.97 17.14 22.12
CA ILE A 447 1.22 18.39 22.31
C ILE A 447 1.35 18.86 23.77
N LYS A 448 1.20 17.98 24.74
CA LYS A 448 1.36 18.27 26.17
C LYS A 448 2.79 18.58 26.59
N GLY A 449 3.77 18.13 25.83
CA GLY A 449 5.18 18.41 26.07
C GLY A 449 5.95 17.36 26.83
N ASN A 450 5.45 16.18 26.87
CA ASN A 450 6.12 15.09 27.57
C ASN A 450 7.32 14.53 26.78
N GLY A 451 7.29 14.54 25.45
CA GLY A 451 8.48 14.28 24.62
C GLY A 451 9.40 15.51 24.58
N ARG A 452 10.68 15.31 24.81
CA ARG A 452 11.72 16.38 24.77
C ARG A 452 12.49 16.40 23.46
N MET A 453 12.62 15.27 22.79
CA MET A 453 13.23 15.13 21.49
C MET A 453 12.27 14.43 20.56
N LEU A 454 11.95 15.07 19.43
CA LEU A 454 11.13 14.48 18.38
C LEU A 454 12.01 14.12 17.18
N THR A 455 12.06 12.84 16.86
CA THR A 455 12.69 12.34 15.65
C THR A 455 11.64 11.99 14.60
N VAL A 456 11.75 12.55 13.40
CA VAL A 456 10.80 12.34 12.30
C VAL A 456 11.49 11.59 11.16
N TRP A 457 11.01 10.38 10.85
CA TRP A 457 11.53 9.55 9.77
C TRP A 457 10.49 9.33 8.69
N ALA A 458 10.81 9.78 7.47
CA ALA A 458 10.04 9.52 6.25
C ALA A 458 8.53 9.80 6.33
N CYS A 459 8.11 10.74 7.16
CA CYS A 459 6.73 11.18 7.24
C CYS A 459 6.64 12.71 7.32
N ASN A 460 5.47 13.25 7.02
CA ASN A 460 5.18 14.68 7.12
C ASN A 460 4.29 14.96 8.33
N ALA A 461 4.86 14.83 9.52
CA ALA A 461 4.15 14.95 10.79
C ALA A 461 3.31 16.24 10.89
N PHE A 462 3.80 17.35 10.38
CA PHE A 462 3.11 18.64 10.45
C PHE A 462 1.88 18.76 9.53
N GLN A 463 1.64 17.80 8.67
CA GLN A 463 0.46 17.75 7.81
C GLN A 463 -0.42 16.52 8.03
N THR A 464 0.17 15.44 8.53
CA THR A 464 -0.49 14.12 8.55
C THR A 464 -0.88 13.63 9.94
N THR A 465 -0.55 14.37 10.99
CA THR A 465 -1.03 14.07 12.34
C THR A 465 -2.48 14.51 12.52
N LEU A 466 -3.18 13.82 13.39
CA LEU A 466 -4.46 14.32 13.91
C LEU A 466 -4.19 15.62 14.67
N ASN A 467 -5.04 16.62 14.48
CA ASN A 467 -4.86 17.94 15.08
C ASN A 467 -3.50 18.58 14.73
N ALA A 468 -3.16 18.55 13.44
CA ALA A 468 -1.85 18.99 12.94
C ALA A 468 -1.50 20.44 13.26
N GLU A 469 -2.48 21.32 13.42
CA GLU A 469 -2.27 22.72 13.78
C GLU A 469 -1.72 22.85 15.21
N GLU A 470 -2.41 22.25 16.17
CA GLU A 470 -1.98 22.28 17.58
C GLU A 470 -0.64 21.55 17.78
N TYR A 471 -0.45 20.44 17.07
CA TYR A 471 0.83 19.72 17.07
C TYR A 471 1.98 20.60 16.59
N ARG A 472 1.81 21.31 15.46
CA ARG A 472 2.82 22.24 14.95
C ARG A 472 3.12 23.37 15.93
N GLU A 473 2.08 24.00 16.47
CA GLU A 473 2.23 25.08 17.44
C GLU A 473 2.96 24.63 18.69
N ALA A 474 2.66 23.45 19.20
CA ALA A 474 3.31 22.88 20.36
C ALA A 474 4.82 22.63 20.11
N VAL A 475 5.19 22.11 18.95
CA VAL A 475 6.59 21.89 18.56
C VAL A 475 7.31 23.21 18.34
N TYR A 476 6.72 24.16 17.60
CA TYR A 476 7.34 25.46 17.33
C TYR A 476 7.56 26.28 18.59
N ARG A 477 6.61 26.31 19.50
CA ARG A 477 6.73 27.04 20.79
C ARG A 477 7.95 26.61 21.60
N ARG A 478 8.29 25.32 21.56
CA ARG A 478 9.45 24.74 22.26
C ARG A 478 10.74 24.91 21.50
N ALA A 479 10.72 24.74 20.20
CA ALA A 479 11.89 24.95 19.34
C ALA A 479 12.42 26.39 19.43
N CYS A 480 11.57 27.39 19.65
CA CYS A 480 11.98 28.77 19.81
C CYS A 480 12.89 29.01 21.05
N ILE A 481 12.78 28.19 22.09
CA ILE A 481 13.61 28.31 23.29
C ILE A 481 15.07 27.92 23.02
N VAL A 482 15.28 26.95 22.15
CA VAL A 482 16.60 26.40 21.76
C VAL A 482 17.30 27.29 20.74
N ARG A 483 16.52 28.00 19.90
CA ARG A 483 16.98 28.78 18.75
C ARG A 483 18.10 29.78 19.07
N ASP A 484 17.97 30.56 20.17
CA ASP A 484 18.94 31.61 20.53
C ASP A 484 20.28 31.04 21.00
N THR A 485 20.29 29.79 21.41
CA THR A 485 21.50 29.09 21.87
C THR A 485 22.27 28.50 20.68
N ILE A 486 21.56 27.94 19.72
CA ILE A 486 22.15 27.29 18.54
C ILE A 486 22.77 28.30 17.56
N SER A 487 22.35 29.56 17.57
CA SER A 487 22.95 30.62 16.73
C SER A 487 24.47 30.79 16.94
N LYS A 488 25.00 30.27 18.05
CA LYS A 488 26.44 30.29 18.41
C LYS A 488 27.21 29.08 17.88
N ALA A 489 26.54 28.16 17.19
CA ALA A 489 27.08 26.82 16.87
C ALA A 489 28.04 26.77 15.68
N ARG A 490 28.30 27.87 14.95
CA ARG A 490 29.19 27.85 13.78
C ARG A 490 30.64 27.56 14.24
N GLY A 491 31.18 26.43 13.71
CA GLY A 491 32.54 25.97 14.01
C GLY A 491 32.68 25.20 15.31
N ALA A 492 31.58 24.93 16.02
CA ALA A 492 31.58 24.12 17.23
C ALA A 492 31.89 22.66 16.97
N THR A 493 32.54 21.98 17.88
CA THR A 493 32.74 20.54 17.90
C THR A 493 31.42 19.81 18.18
N ALA A 494 31.36 18.50 17.91
CA ALA A 494 30.18 17.70 18.23
C ALA A 494 29.81 17.74 19.71
N GLU A 495 30.78 17.75 20.58
CA GLU A 495 30.59 17.84 22.05
C GLU A 495 30.02 19.21 22.48
N GLU A 496 30.57 20.28 21.95
CA GLU A 496 30.05 21.63 22.15
C GLU A 496 28.63 21.81 21.60
N LEU A 497 28.32 21.18 20.45
CA LEU A 497 26.97 21.19 19.90
C LEU A 497 25.98 20.44 20.81
N VAL A 498 26.37 19.29 21.36
CA VAL A 498 25.55 18.56 22.33
C VAL A 498 25.28 19.44 23.56
N ASP A 499 26.30 20.15 24.10
CA ASP A 499 26.14 21.04 25.22
C ASP A 499 25.26 22.27 24.94
N LEU A 500 25.24 22.73 23.69
CA LEU A 500 24.38 23.83 23.24
C LEU A 500 22.91 23.43 23.01
N ILE A 501 22.68 22.19 22.61
CA ILE A 501 21.33 21.69 22.27
C ILE A 501 20.61 21.15 23.51
N TYR A 502 21.35 20.52 24.42
CA TYR A 502 20.83 19.96 25.67
C TYR A 502 20.48 21.03 26.66
#